data_af2ab24bf9b80fa5d70f59a03bd75452
#
_entry.id   af2ab24bf9b80fa5d70f59a03bd75452
#
_cell.length_a   1.000
_cell.length_b   1.000
_cell.length_c   1.000
_cell.angle_alpha   90.00
_cell.angle_beta   90.00
_cell.angle_gamma   90.00
#
_symmetry.space_group_name_H-M   'P 1'
#
loop_
_entity.id
_entity.type
_entity.pdbx_description
1 polymer ?
#
loop_
_entity_poly.entity_id
_entity_poly.type
_entity_poly.pdbx_seq_one_letter_code
_entity_poly.pdbx_strand_id
1 'polypeptide(L)'
;MKIGKVSETVLKRSVLKQLKQRRSEVLIHAGVGEDCAALQVAADEVIVLSTDPITGTAQDMGTLVVHITANDIASSGAEVVGILTNIILPENAREIVLKRLMAEMETVCRELNIEIIGGHTEVSAVVNQPLITVTGVGKIKRKELIATKGVKPGDDLVMTKWAGLEGTAILAKDHMEELTTRYTKEFISG
;
A
#
# COMPACT_ATOMS: atom_id res chain seq x y z
N MET A 1 5.19 20.70 8.93
CA MET A 1 4.52 20.18 10.14
C MET A 1 5.54 20.13 11.28
N LYS A 2 5.12 20.00 12.56
CA LYS A 2 6.08 19.85 13.68
C LYS A 2 6.53 18.40 13.80
N ILE A 3 7.73 18.16 14.36
CA ILE A 3 8.22 16.80 14.67
C ILE A 3 7.26 16.11 15.65
N GLY A 4 7.11 14.80 15.50
CA GLY A 4 6.25 13.93 16.30
C GLY A 4 4.95 13.57 15.59
N LYS A 5 4.02 12.95 16.32
CA LYS A 5 2.69 12.58 15.77
C LYS A 5 1.99 13.80 15.15
N VAL A 6 1.37 13.61 13.99
CA VAL A 6 0.53 14.66 13.40
C VAL A 6 -0.63 15.02 14.35
N SER A 7 -0.98 16.30 14.41
CA SER A 7 -2.10 16.73 15.26
C SER A 7 -3.40 16.07 14.81
N GLU A 8 -4.34 15.89 15.75
CA GLU A 8 -5.66 15.33 15.47
C GLU A 8 -6.39 16.05 14.33
N THR A 9 -6.25 17.38 14.25
CA THR A 9 -6.83 18.18 13.16
C THR A 9 -6.26 17.82 11.82
N VAL A 10 -4.93 17.63 11.70
CA VAL A 10 -4.27 17.19 10.47
C VAL A 10 -4.67 15.74 10.15
N LEU A 11 -4.66 14.84 11.13
CA LEU A 11 -5.09 13.46 10.97
C LEU A 11 -6.50 13.38 10.37
N LYS A 12 -7.46 14.11 10.94
CA LYS A 12 -8.86 14.14 10.46
C LYS A 12 -8.98 14.62 9.02
N ARG A 13 -8.35 15.75 8.67
CA ARG A 13 -8.54 16.36 7.34
C ARG A 13 -7.67 15.77 6.23
N SER A 14 -6.49 15.25 6.55
CA SER A 14 -5.50 14.82 5.55
C SER A 14 -5.39 13.30 5.42
N VAL A 15 -5.79 12.56 6.46
CA VAL A 15 -5.81 11.08 6.47
C VAL A 15 -7.25 10.58 6.46
N LEU A 16 -7.96 10.70 7.58
CA LEU A 16 -9.27 10.06 7.77
C LEU A 16 -10.32 10.53 6.74
N LYS A 17 -10.29 11.81 6.34
CA LYS A 17 -11.21 12.33 5.30
C LYS A 17 -11.00 11.69 3.93
N GLN A 18 -9.84 11.11 3.65
CA GLN A 18 -9.56 10.42 2.39
C GLN A 18 -10.15 9.00 2.37
N LEU A 19 -10.28 8.34 3.53
CA LEU A 19 -10.70 6.95 3.66
C LEU A 19 -12.19 6.81 3.35
N LYS A 20 -12.54 6.27 2.18
CA LYS A 20 -13.91 6.08 1.71
C LYS A 20 -14.31 4.63 1.63
N GLN A 21 -13.35 3.76 1.28
CA GLN A 21 -13.62 2.34 1.18
C GLN A 21 -13.90 1.74 2.55
N ARG A 22 -14.91 0.85 2.62
CA ARG A 22 -15.30 0.09 3.81
C ARG A 22 -15.55 -1.36 3.46
N ARG A 23 -15.09 -2.25 4.32
CA ARG A 23 -15.28 -3.69 4.20
C ARG A 23 -16.12 -4.21 5.37
N SER A 24 -16.99 -5.18 5.12
CA SER A 24 -17.87 -5.78 6.15
C SER A 24 -17.09 -6.58 7.21
N GLU A 25 -15.92 -7.09 6.81
CA GLU A 25 -15.04 -7.84 7.73
C GLU A 25 -14.34 -6.95 8.75
N VAL A 26 -14.25 -5.65 8.50
CA VAL A 26 -13.62 -4.71 9.41
C VAL A 26 -14.63 -4.28 10.47
N LEU A 27 -14.41 -4.64 11.71
CA LEU A 27 -15.28 -4.32 12.86
C LEU A 27 -14.87 -3.00 13.53
N ILE A 28 -13.57 -2.71 13.60
CA ILE A 28 -13.03 -1.45 14.11
C ILE A 28 -12.22 -0.81 12.99
N HIS A 29 -12.72 0.33 12.50
CA HIS A 29 -12.10 1.08 11.39
C HIS A 29 -11.09 2.11 11.90
N ALA A 30 -10.23 2.62 10.98
CA ALA A 30 -9.33 3.73 11.27
C ALA A 30 -10.10 4.95 11.84
N GLY A 31 -9.66 5.46 12.99
CA GLY A 31 -10.30 6.55 13.70
C GLY A 31 -9.35 7.31 14.62
N VAL A 32 -9.82 8.43 15.15
CA VAL A 32 -9.09 9.16 16.20
C VAL A 32 -9.21 8.38 17.51
N GLY A 33 -8.06 8.07 18.13
CA GLY A 33 -8.02 7.28 19.37
C GLY A 33 -8.16 5.78 19.18
N GLU A 34 -8.27 5.30 17.92
CA GLU A 34 -8.27 3.88 17.60
C GLU A 34 -6.84 3.44 17.26
N ASP A 35 -6.18 2.78 18.19
CA ASP A 35 -4.80 2.27 17.99
C ASP A 35 -4.78 0.88 17.34
N CYS A 36 -5.94 0.19 17.26
CA CYS A 36 -6.05 -1.16 16.68
C CYS A 36 -7.19 -1.23 15.67
N ALA A 37 -7.03 -2.09 14.66
CA ALA A 37 -8.12 -2.55 13.81
C ALA A 37 -8.59 -3.94 14.28
N ALA A 38 -9.87 -4.27 14.01
CA ALA A 38 -10.40 -5.61 14.27
C ALA A 38 -11.06 -6.17 13.02
N LEU A 39 -10.75 -7.43 12.72
CA LEU A 39 -11.25 -8.16 11.56
C LEU A 39 -11.98 -9.42 12.01
N GLN A 40 -13.11 -9.69 11.38
CA GLN A 40 -13.84 -10.94 11.54
C GLN A 40 -13.40 -11.93 10.46
N VAL A 41 -13.05 -13.17 10.87
CA VAL A 41 -12.75 -14.28 9.97
C VAL A 41 -13.54 -15.51 10.40
N ALA A 42 -13.84 -16.39 9.44
CA ALA A 42 -14.53 -17.66 9.72
C ALA A 42 -13.57 -18.68 10.37
N ALA A 43 -14.12 -19.73 10.99
CA ALA A 43 -13.32 -20.73 11.72
C ALA A 43 -12.38 -21.55 10.81
N ASP A 44 -12.71 -21.69 9.52
CA ASP A 44 -11.91 -22.40 8.51
C ASP A 44 -11.00 -21.46 7.69
N GLU A 45 -10.97 -20.20 8.01
CA GLU A 45 -10.12 -19.19 7.37
C GLU A 45 -8.81 -18.96 8.15
N VAL A 46 -7.80 -18.48 7.44
CA VAL A 46 -6.53 -17.99 7.98
C VAL A 46 -6.27 -16.58 7.51
N ILE A 47 -5.60 -15.81 8.36
CA ILE A 47 -5.10 -14.48 8.01
C ILE A 47 -3.71 -14.63 7.39
N VAL A 48 -3.49 -13.91 6.28
CA VAL A 48 -2.21 -13.77 5.60
C VAL A 48 -1.74 -12.32 5.77
N LEU A 49 -0.50 -12.15 6.14
CA LEU A 49 0.11 -10.84 6.39
C LEU A 49 1.37 -10.69 5.53
N SER A 50 1.58 -9.51 4.97
CA SER A 50 2.83 -9.07 4.34
C SER A 50 3.12 -7.65 4.75
N THR A 51 4.40 -7.25 4.77
CA THR A 51 4.78 -5.87 5.11
C THR A 51 6.03 -5.44 4.36
N ASP A 52 5.94 -4.32 3.63
CA ASP A 52 7.04 -3.76 2.85
C ASP A 52 7.14 -2.24 2.97
N PRO A 53 8.38 -1.71 3.02
CA PRO A 53 8.63 -0.29 2.89
C PRO A 53 8.80 0.12 1.41
N ILE A 54 8.34 1.30 1.05
CA ILE A 54 8.71 1.95 -0.21
C ILE A 54 9.72 3.06 0.06
N THR A 55 10.90 2.92 -0.54
CA THR A 55 12.05 3.82 -0.34
C THR A 55 12.60 4.38 -1.67
N GLY A 56 12.18 3.88 -2.81
CA GLY A 56 12.85 4.08 -4.11
C GLY A 56 12.34 5.24 -4.96
N THR A 57 11.19 5.82 -4.67
CA THR A 57 10.62 6.89 -5.50
C THR A 57 9.87 7.92 -4.66
N ALA A 58 9.91 9.19 -5.11
CA ALA A 58 9.08 10.26 -4.53
C ALA A 58 7.74 10.45 -5.29
N GLN A 59 7.58 9.82 -6.44
CA GLN A 59 6.37 9.92 -7.26
C GLN A 59 5.53 8.64 -7.15
N ASP A 60 4.22 8.80 -7.04
CA ASP A 60 3.23 7.72 -7.00
C ASP A 60 3.47 6.65 -5.91
N MET A 61 4.17 7.03 -4.82
CA MET A 61 4.46 6.13 -3.71
C MET A 61 3.19 5.49 -3.16
N GLY A 62 2.10 6.27 -3.06
CA GLY A 62 0.83 5.77 -2.55
C GLY A 62 0.22 4.71 -3.45
N THR A 63 0.35 4.84 -4.77
CA THR A 63 -0.10 3.84 -5.74
C THR A 63 0.73 2.57 -5.65
N LEU A 64 2.05 2.69 -5.70
CA LEU A 64 2.97 1.56 -5.72
C LEU A 64 2.87 0.70 -4.47
N VAL A 65 2.83 1.32 -3.28
CA VAL A 65 2.84 0.57 -2.02
C VAL A 65 1.61 -0.33 -1.86
N VAL A 66 0.44 0.11 -2.34
CA VAL A 66 -0.77 -0.71 -2.28
C VAL A 66 -0.66 -1.89 -3.23
N HIS A 67 -0.21 -1.67 -4.48
CA HIS A 67 -0.05 -2.75 -5.45
C HIS A 67 0.99 -3.78 -5.02
N ILE A 68 2.15 -3.36 -4.51
CA ILE A 68 3.20 -4.27 -4.04
C ILE A 68 2.66 -5.15 -2.92
N THR A 69 2.10 -4.53 -1.88
CA THR A 69 1.53 -5.26 -0.74
C THR A 69 0.39 -6.19 -1.15
N ALA A 70 -0.47 -5.76 -2.08
CA ALA A 70 -1.57 -6.58 -2.59
C ALA A 70 -1.05 -7.79 -3.38
N ASN A 71 0.00 -7.62 -4.19
CA ASN A 71 0.61 -8.71 -4.96
C ASN A 71 1.20 -9.78 -4.04
N ASP A 72 1.87 -9.39 -2.95
CA ASP A 72 2.43 -10.34 -1.98
C ASP A 72 1.34 -11.21 -1.36
N ILE A 73 0.27 -10.59 -0.88
CA ILE A 73 -0.88 -11.31 -0.31
C ILE A 73 -1.53 -12.21 -1.37
N ALA A 74 -1.74 -11.69 -2.58
CA ALA A 74 -2.36 -12.43 -3.67
C ALA A 74 -1.53 -13.64 -4.13
N SER A 75 -0.19 -13.57 -4.01
CA SER A 75 0.70 -14.70 -4.33
C SER A 75 0.44 -15.94 -3.48
N SER A 76 -0.13 -15.76 -2.29
CA SER A 76 -0.58 -16.87 -1.42
C SER A 76 -1.99 -17.37 -1.72
N GLY A 77 -2.66 -16.80 -2.75
CA GLY A 77 -4.05 -17.06 -3.09
C GLY A 77 -5.05 -16.30 -2.24
N ALA A 78 -4.61 -15.48 -1.28
CA ALA A 78 -5.48 -14.79 -0.34
C ALA A 78 -6.13 -13.54 -0.95
N GLU A 79 -7.38 -13.27 -0.53
CA GLU A 79 -8.08 -12.00 -0.78
C GLU A 79 -7.55 -10.95 0.19
N VAL A 80 -7.10 -9.81 -0.34
CA VAL A 80 -6.67 -8.67 0.49
C VAL A 80 -7.92 -7.98 1.04
N VAL A 81 -8.00 -7.81 2.35
CA VAL A 81 -9.13 -7.16 3.04
C VAL A 81 -8.80 -5.75 3.43
N GLY A 82 -7.60 -5.55 3.97
CA GLY A 82 -7.21 -4.26 4.50
C GLY A 82 -5.70 -4.03 4.54
N ILE A 83 -5.31 -2.78 4.73
CA ILE A 83 -3.92 -2.39 4.94
C ILE A 83 -3.77 -1.47 6.16
N LEU A 84 -2.65 -1.63 6.85
CA LEU A 84 -2.15 -0.70 7.87
C LEU A 84 -1.00 0.10 7.29
N THR A 85 -1.01 1.42 7.45
CA THR A 85 0.01 2.31 6.87
C THR A 85 0.88 2.94 7.96
N ASN A 86 2.20 2.87 7.83
CA ASN A 86 3.13 3.64 8.65
C ASN A 86 3.82 4.67 7.78
N ILE A 87 3.52 5.96 8.00
CA ILE A 87 4.00 7.08 7.19
C ILE A 87 4.90 7.97 8.05
N ILE A 88 6.18 8.02 7.71
CA ILE A 88 7.16 8.90 8.35
C ILE A 88 7.54 10.00 7.36
N LEU A 89 7.30 11.25 7.74
CA LEU A 89 7.54 12.42 6.92
C LEU A 89 8.75 13.21 7.44
N PRO A 90 9.60 13.79 6.57
CA PRO A 90 10.66 14.69 7.02
C PRO A 90 10.11 16.01 7.57
N GLU A 91 10.91 16.73 8.36
CA GLU A 91 10.52 17.98 9.01
C GLU A 91 10.00 19.06 8.03
N ASN A 92 10.58 19.11 6.84
CA ASN A 92 10.22 20.08 5.78
C ASN A 92 8.99 19.65 4.97
N ALA A 93 8.39 18.49 5.25
CA ALA A 93 7.23 18.02 4.51
C ALA A 93 6.01 18.92 4.72
N ARG A 94 5.34 19.24 3.62
CA ARG A 94 4.10 19.99 3.63
C ARG A 94 2.90 19.04 3.77
N GLU A 95 1.85 19.49 4.44
CA GLU A 95 0.62 18.69 4.61
C GLU A 95 0.01 18.21 3.28
N ILE A 96 0.16 18.98 2.21
CA ILE A 96 -0.34 18.59 0.88
C ILE A 96 0.31 17.30 0.36
N VAL A 97 1.55 17.00 0.75
CA VAL A 97 2.23 15.74 0.39
C VAL A 97 1.51 14.57 1.06
N LEU A 98 1.26 14.65 2.36
CA LEU A 98 0.49 13.62 3.09
C LEU A 98 -0.89 13.40 2.48
N LYS A 99 -1.61 14.50 2.19
CA LYS A 99 -2.95 14.42 1.59
C LYS A 99 -2.92 13.71 0.22
N ARG A 100 -1.92 14.01 -0.61
CA ARG A 100 -1.75 13.37 -1.91
C ARG A 100 -1.45 11.89 -1.77
N LEU A 101 -0.49 11.52 -0.93
CA LEU A 101 -0.15 10.11 -0.64
C LEU A 101 -1.38 9.30 -0.21
N MET A 102 -2.18 9.85 0.71
CA MET A 102 -3.40 9.19 1.17
C MET A 102 -4.45 9.06 0.08
N ALA A 103 -4.58 10.07 -0.80
CA ALA A 103 -5.52 10.02 -1.92
C ALA A 103 -5.10 9.01 -3.00
N GLU A 104 -3.81 8.90 -3.29
CA GLU A 104 -3.24 7.89 -4.20
C GLU A 104 -3.53 6.47 -3.66
N MET A 105 -3.20 6.20 -2.39
CA MET A 105 -3.49 4.92 -1.76
C MET A 105 -4.98 4.58 -1.79
N GLU A 106 -5.84 5.52 -1.40
CA GLU A 106 -7.29 5.31 -1.38
C GLU A 106 -7.86 5.01 -2.78
N THR A 107 -7.31 5.63 -3.83
CA THR A 107 -7.73 5.37 -5.21
C THR A 107 -7.52 3.90 -5.56
N VAL A 108 -6.32 3.37 -5.34
CA VAL A 108 -6.00 1.97 -5.61
C VAL A 108 -6.78 1.03 -4.68
N CYS A 109 -6.88 1.39 -3.40
CA CYS A 109 -7.65 0.60 -2.44
C CYS A 109 -9.12 0.43 -2.85
N ARG A 110 -9.74 1.48 -3.39
CA ARG A 110 -11.11 1.40 -3.94
C ARG A 110 -11.19 0.50 -5.16
N GLU A 111 -10.25 0.59 -6.08
CA GLU A 111 -10.20 -0.24 -7.29
C GLU A 111 -10.04 -1.73 -6.94
N LEU A 112 -9.23 -2.04 -5.93
CA LEU A 112 -8.95 -3.39 -5.47
C LEU A 112 -9.91 -3.88 -4.36
N ASN A 113 -10.85 -3.05 -3.93
CA ASN A 113 -11.77 -3.34 -2.81
C ASN A 113 -11.03 -3.65 -1.49
N ILE A 114 -9.98 -2.87 -1.17
CA ILE A 114 -9.16 -2.94 0.03
C ILE A 114 -9.50 -1.77 0.94
N GLU A 115 -9.54 -1.95 2.26
CA GLU A 115 -9.73 -0.85 3.20
C GLU A 115 -8.41 -0.44 3.86
N ILE A 116 -8.14 0.87 3.98
CA ILE A 116 -7.09 1.38 4.88
C ILE A 116 -7.66 1.35 6.30
N ILE A 117 -7.36 0.28 7.05
CA ILE A 117 -7.97 -0.03 8.35
C ILE A 117 -7.31 0.67 9.52
N GLY A 118 -6.13 1.26 9.33
CA GLY A 118 -5.42 1.99 10.38
C GLY A 118 -4.00 2.33 9.99
N GLY A 119 -3.22 2.72 11.00
CA GLY A 119 -1.79 2.99 10.81
C GLY A 119 -1.28 4.10 11.71
N HIS A 120 -0.09 4.58 11.40
CA HIS A 120 0.62 5.62 12.12
C HIS A 120 1.11 6.69 11.15
N THR A 121 1.10 7.95 11.58
CA THR A 121 1.64 9.05 10.77
C THR A 121 2.37 10.03 11.69
N GLU A 122 3.66 10.23 11.42
CA GLU A 122 4.47 11.17 12.19
C GLU A 122 5.42 11.99 11.30
N VAL A 123 5.95 13.07 11.86
CA VAL A 123 7.05 13.84 11.32
C VAL A 123 8.30 13.57 12.16
N SER A 124 9.41 13.20 11.49
CA SER A 124 10.64 12.81 12.17
C SER A 124 11.88 13.39 11.48
N ALA A 125 12.89 13.75 12.28
CA ALA A 125 14.19 14.17 11.80
C ALA A 125 15.06 12.99 11.28
N VAL A 126 14.65 11.75 11.52
CA VAL A 126 15.43 10.55 11.11
C VAL A 126 15.29 10.23 9.64
N VAL A 127 14.37 10.86 8.92
CA VAL A 127 14.19 10.70 7.48
C VAL A 127 14.35 12.04 6.75
N ASN A 128 14.96 12.01 5.57
CA ASN A 128 15.14 13.18 4.70
C ASN A 128 14.12 13.24 3.55
N GLN A 129 13.36 12.17 3.36
CA GLN A 129 12.26 12.03 2.40
C GLN A 129 11.13 11.20 3.03
N PRO A 130 9.89 11.23 2.49
CA PRO A 130 8.82 10.38 2.98
C PRO A 130 9.22 8.90 2.95
N LEU A 131 8.92 8.19 4.02
CA LEU A 131 9.03 6.74 4.11
C LEU A 131 7.64 6.18 4.40
N ILE A 132 7.19 5.24 3.58
CA ILE A 132 5.91 4.56 3.77
C ILE A 132 6.18 3.07 3.92
N THR A 133 5.68 2.49 4.99
CA THR A 133 5.61 1.04 5.18
C THR A 133 4.15 0.64 5.25
N VAL A 134 3.77 -0.37 4.51
CA VAL A 134 2.41 -0.91 4.53
C VAL A 134 2.42 -2.35 4.98
N THR A 135 1.50 -2.69 5.87
CA THR A 135 1.21 -4.07 6.26
C THR A 135 -0.13 -4.47 5.68
N GLY A 136 -0.12 -5.42 4.75
CA GLY A 136 -1.31 -6.01 4.17
C GLY A 136 -1.91 -7.08 5.05
N VAL A 137 -3.24 -7.15 5.06
CA VAL A 137 -4.04 -8.16 5.75
C VAL A 137 -4.95 -8.83 4.75
N GLY A 138 -4.74 -10.09 4.50
CA GLY A 138 -5.57 -10.92 3.65
C GLY A 138 -6.21 -12.08 4.41
N LYS A 139 -7.20 -12.71 3.80
CA LYS A 139 -7.87 -13.91 4.32
C LYS A 139 -8.00 -14.96 3.21
N ILE A 140 -7.95 -16.22 3.60
CA ILE A 140 -8.16 -17.35 2.70
C ILE A 140 -8.61 -18.57 3.49
N LYS A 141 -9.35 -19.46 2.87
CA LYS A 141 -9.63 -20.76 3.49
C LYS A 141 -8.33 -21.56 3.65
N ARG A 142 -8.15 -22.14 4.82
CA ARG A 142 -6.91 -22.88 5.16
C ARG A 142 -6.51 -23.89 4.08
N LYS A 143 -7.48 -24.59 3.47
CA LYS A 143 -7.24 -25.63 2.45
C LYS A 143 -6.79 -25.06 1.09
N GLU A 144 -7.01 -23.77 0.85
CA GLU A 144 -6.71 -23.08 -0.41
C GLU A 144 -5.41 -22.28 -0.33
N LEU A 145 -4.81 -22.16 0.87
CA LEU A 145 -3.57 -21.42 1.08
C LEU A 145 -2.42 -21.99 0.26
N ILE A 146 -1.80 -21.13 -0.54
CA ILE A 146 -0.63 -21.45 -1.35
C ILE A 146 0.63 -20.99 -0.62
N ALA A 147 1.66 -21.82 -0.62
CA ALA A 147 2.97 -21.50 -0.06
C ALA A 147 4.07 -21.98 -1.00
N THR A 148 5.13 -21.20 -1.16
CA THR A 148 6.28 -21.50 -2.03
C THR A 148 6.89 -22.88 -1.74
N LYS A 149 6.94 -23.29 -0.46
CA LYS A 149 7.42 -24.61 -0.03
C LYS A 149 6.58 -25.78 -0.54
N GLY A 150 5.40 -25.51 -1.13
CA GLY A 150 4.50 -26.53 -1.68
C GLY A 150 4.86 -26.97 -3.10
N VAL A 151 5.78 -26.28 -3.78
CA VAL A 151 6.22 -26.56 -5.15
C VAL A 151 6.82 -27.96 -5.26
N LYS A 152 6.42 -28.68 -6.33
CA LYS A 152 6.86 -30.05 -6.62
C LYS A 152 7.50 -30.11 -8.02
N PRO A 153 8.40 -31.07 -8.29
CA PRO A 153 8.85 -31.33 -9.63
C PRO A 153 7.66 -31.64 -10.56
N GLY A 154 7.59 -30.91 -11.69
CA GLY A 154 6.49 -31.02 -12.65
C GLY A 154 5.44 -29.92 -12.53
N ASP A 155 5.50 -29.05 -11.52
CA ASP A 155 4.67 -27.86 -11.46
C ASP A 155 5.15 -26.82 -12.47
N ASP A 156 4.19 -26.07 -13.05
CA ASP A 156 4.47 -24.98 -13.97
C ASP A 156 4.81 -23.70 -13.21
N LEU A 157 5.88 -23.02 -13.65
CA LEU A 157 6.22 -21.68 -13.16
C LEU A 157 5.52 -20.62 -14.01
N VAL A 158 4.56 -19.94 -13.45
CA VAL A 158 3.78 -18.89 -14.15
C VAL A 158 4.20 -17.51 -13.65
N MET A 159 4.50 -16.60 -14.57
CA MET A 159 4.72 -15.19 -14.29
C MET A 159 3.64 -14.36 -14.99
N THR A 160 2.98 -13.49 -14.25
CA THR A 160 2.01 -12.54 -14.82
C THR A 160 2.74 -11.29 -15.30
N LYS A 161 2.33 -10.77 -16.48
CA LYS A 161 2.93 -9.59 -17.13
C LYS A 161 4.44 -9.75 -17.43
N TRP A 162 5.25 -8.73 -17.17
CA TRP A 162 6.65 -8.64 -17.59
C TRP A 162 7.61 -8.70 -16.40
N ALA A 163 8.72 -9.40 -16.54
CA ALA A 163 9.78 -9.37 -15.55
C ALA A 163 10.37 -7.95 -15.43
N GLY A 164 10.60 -7.50 -14.18
CA GLY A 164 11.15 -6.18 -13.90
C GLY A 164 10.17 -5.01 -14.13
N LEU A 165 8.87 -5.28 -14.22
CA LEU A 165 7.85 -4.25 -14.48
C LEU A 165 7.91 -3.09 -13.48
N GLU A 166 8.00 -3.39 -12.18
CA GLU A 166 8.09 -2.38 -11.12
C GLU A 166 9.31 -1.47 -11.31
N GLY A 167 10.51 -2.04 -11.38
CA GLY A 167 11.74 -1.27 -11.57
C GLY A 167 11.73 -0.46 -12.87
N THR A 168 11.17 -1.01 -13.95
CA THR A 168 11.01 -0.30 -15.22
C THR A 168 10.03 0.87 -15.10
N ALA A 169 8.92 0.69 -14.41
CA ALA A 169 7.93 1.75 -14.19
C ALA A 169 8.51 2.90 -13.35
N ILE A 170 9.29 2.60 -12.31
CA ILE A 170 10.00 3.60 -11.50
C ILE A 170 10.98 4.39 -12.38
N LEU A 171 11.86 3.69 -13.11
CA LEU A 171 12.84 4.34 -13.99
C LEU A 171 12.17 5.18 -15.09
N ALA A 172 11.08 4.69 -15.68
CA ALA A 172 10.33 5.43 -16.70
C ALA A 172 9.75 6.73 -16.14
N LYS A 173 9.25 6.73 -14.91
CA LYS A 173 8.72 7.93 -14.25
C LYS A 173 9.82 8.91 -13.87
N ASP A 174 10.94 8.43 -13.34
CA ASP A 174 12.08 9.27 -12.95
C ASP A 174 12.73 9.95 -14.17
N HIS A 175 12.68 9.30 -15.34
CA HIS A 175 13.24 9.80 -16.60
C HIS A 175 12.19 10.22 -17.64
N MET A 176 10.98 10.56 -17.21
CA MET A 176 9.85 10.87 -18.08
C MET A 176 10.18 11.96 -19.13
N GLU A 177 10.86 13.03 -18.72
CA GLU A 177 11.24 14.13 -19.62
C GLU A 177 12.17 13.65 -20.74
N GLU A 178 13.17 12.83 -20.42
CA GLU A 178 14.09 12.25 -21.39
C GLU A 178 13.36 11.27 -22.32
N LEU A 179 12.54 10.38 -21.77
CA LEU A 179 11.82 9.37 -22.53
C LEU A 179 10.82 9.97 -23.51
N THR A 180 10.15 11.07 -23.15
CA THR A 180 9.20 11.77 -24.05
C THR A 180 9.87 12.44 -25.25
N THR A 181 11.20 12.58 -25.27
CA THR A 181 11.95 13.01 -26.45
C THR A 181 12.11 11.90 -27.49
N ARG A 182 12.01 10.63 -27.06
CA ARG A 182 12.28 9.43 -27.90
C ARG A 182 11.04 8.60 -28.18
N TYR A 183 10.06 8.61 -27.30
CA TYR A 183 8.85 7.79 -27.34
C TYR A 183 7.60 8.65 -27.14
N THR A 184 6.46 8.16 -27.63
CA THR A 184 5.17 8.85 -27.37
C THR A 184 4.75 8.67 -25.93
N LYS A 185 3.93 9.63 -25.43
CA LYS A 185 3.41 9.55 -24.04
C LYS A 185 2.56 8.28 -23.82
N GLU A 186 1.78 7.90 -24.82
CA GLU A 186 0.96 6.69 -24.79
C GLU A 186 1.82 5.41 -24.62
N PHE A 187 2.96 5.36 -25.31
CA PHE A 187 3.90 4.22 -25.16
C PHE A 187 4.53 4.15 -23.77
N ILE A 188 4.83 5.32 -23.17
CA ILE A 188 5.48 5.37 -21.84
C ILE A 188 4.47 5.07 -20.72
N SER A 189 3.18 5.41 -20.90
CA SER A 189 2.12 5.27 -19.88
C SER A 189 1.37 3.93 -19.94
N GLY A 190 1.55 3.15 -20.97
CA GLY A 190 0.91 1.81 -21.16
C GLY A 190 1.66 0.71 -20.49
#